data_4cc00ce01ecc176bfe1f6cf7bba816e7
#
_entry.id   4cc00ce01ecc176bfe1f6cf7bba816e7
#
_cell.length_a   1.000
_cell.length_b   1.000
_cell.length_c   1.000
_cell.angle_alpha   90.00
_cell.angle_beta   90.00
_cell.angle_gamma   90.00
#
_symmetry.space_group_name_H-M   'P 1'
#
loop_
_entity.id
_entity.type
_entity.pdbx_description
1 polymer ?
#
loop_
_entity_poly.entity_id
_entity_poly.type
_entity_poly.pdbx_seq_one_letter_code
_entity_poly.pdbx_strand_id
1 'polypeptide(L)'
;MTGGERVTDAFVPALARHPWSLRRTLGVLRTSGSTMRHARYFSFCGLPVMTLSHSRIAHALPVPSAEALKASEQLTAHITAEIGRAGGWIPFSRYMEMALYEPGLGYYSNPGMVFGAAGDFVTAPELTPLFGATLARQVAPWLRDPALAGDGQMVLEVGAGTGMLAAQLLNALDNAGFSGLRYQILELSAERREQQRQTLMSLAPGLLPRVQWLTDFPERFAGVVVANELLDAMPVQIFEWRAGKAGSTRGDVEGHASEKAVRDMSGAGGVEDAPAARTAGTVAAGVGVGPSGEQVYEMGVGLADDGAFVWVPRPADAALNGAVATVRAELGEVQAAAWPTPYRSEICPAQQGWIRTLAERMTAGTVLLLDYGFAAPEYYHPQRSQGTLMCHYRHHSHTEPFLWPGLNDITAHVDFSGLARAAAAAGFSLLGYTSMAAFLMNAGVLDELAELPREPEQFWFAQAQAVQQLISEAEMGALFKVIAFERGMQAPVSAFGFGD
;
A
#
# COMPACT_ATOMS: atom_id res chain seq x y z
N MET A 1 -19.10 -38.27 4.47
CA MET A 1 -19.88 -37.62 5.52
C MET A 1 -18.92 -36.99 6.45
N THR A 2 -18.79 -35.73 6.25
CA THR A 2 -18.95 -34.56 7.12
C THR A 2 -17.85 -34.35 8.15
N GLY A 3 -17.07 -33.32 7.93
CA GLY A 3 -16.15 -32.73 8.87
C GLY A 3 -15.37 -31.59 8.22
N GLY A 4 -16.09 -30.61 7.66
CA GLY A 4 -15.51 -29.34 7.25
C GLY A 4 -15.59 -28.36 8.40
N GLU A 5 -14.68 -28.43 9.35
CA GLU A 5 -14.52 -27.36 10.34
C GLU A 5 -13.92 -26.13 9.65
N ARG A 6 -14.58 -25.00 9.84
CA ARG A 6 -14.23 -23.71 9.25
C ARG A 6 -12.94 -23.23 9.87
N VAL A 7 -11.87 -23.26 9.12
CA VAL A 7 -10.54 -22.69 9.44
C VAL A 7 -10.58 -21.15 9.66
N THR A 8 -11.71 -20.53 9.32
CA THR A 8 -11.88 -19.07 9.40
C THR A 8 -12.00 -18.50 10.82
N ASP A 9 -12.45 -19.31 11.80
CA ASP A 9 -12.74 -18.78 13.16
C ASP A 9 -11.50 -18.66 14.06
N ALA A 10 -10.37 -19.24 13.68
CA ALA A 10 -9.14 -19.19 14.48
C ALA A 10 -8.22 -17.99 14.14
N PHE A 11 -8.39 -17.38 12.97
CA PHE A 11 -7.48 -16.31 12.49
C PHE A 11 -7.81 -14.92 13.03
N VAL A 12 -9.08 -14.59 13.19
CA VAL A 12 -9.53 -13.27 13.65
C VAL A 12 -9.19 -13.01 15.13
N PRO A 13 -9.22 -13.99 16.04
CA PRO A 13 -8.84 -13.77 17.45
C PRO A 13 -7.36 -13.52 17.68
N ALA A 14 -6.46 -13.97 16.81
CA ALA A 14 -5.02 -13.79 16.97
C ALA A 14 -4.59 -12.32 16.73
N LEU A 15 -5.22 -11.63 15.79
CA LEU A 15 -4.96 -10.21 15.52
C LEU A 15 -5.60 -9.26 16.55
N ALA A 16 -6.63 -9.74 17.29
CA ALA A 16 -7.37 -8.94 18.28
C ALA A 16 -6.88 -9.06 19.73
N ARG A 17 -5.90 -9.90 20.04
CA ARG A 17 -5.52 -10.26 21.43
C ARG A 17 -4.26 -9.61 21.99
N HIS A 18 -3.89 -8.40 21.59
CA HIS A 18 -2.89 -7.65 22.34
C HIS A 18 -3.54 -6.60 23.24
N PRO A 19 -3.48 -6.76 24.60
CA PRO A 19 -4.01 -5.79 25.53
C PRO A 19 -3.00 -4.69 25.78
N TRP A 20 -3.16 -3.55 25.13
CA TRP A 20 -2.46 -2.33 25.52
C TRP A 20 -3.31 -1.56 26.55
N SER A 21 -3.01 -1.77 27.82
CA SER A 21 -3.50 -0.89 28.90
C SER A 21 -2.51 0.26 29.08
N LEU A 22 -2.93 1.45 28.68
CA LEU A 22 -2.27 2.72 28.96
C LEU A 22 -2.16 2.95 30.49
N ARG A 23 -0.93 3.01 31.01
CA ARG A 23 -0.64 3.78 32.22
C ARG A 23 0.30 4.91 31.88
N ARG A 24 -0.21 6.12 32.06
CA ARG A 24 0.51 7.40 31.97
C ARG A 24 1.67 7.43 32.98
N THR A 25 2.85 7.85 32.54
CA THR A 25 3.83 8.51 33.42
C THR A 25 4.46 9.65 32.63
N LEU A 26 4.09 10.87 33.00
CA LEU A 26 4.67 12.11 32.51
C LEU A 26 6.01 12.35 33.23
N GLY A 27 7.08 12.47 32.46
CA GLY A 27 8.35 13.01 32.92
C GLY A 27 8.86 14.07 31.96
N VAL A 28 8.84 15.31 32.39
CA VAL A 28 9.29 16.51 31.66
C VAL A 28 10.82 16.56 31.68
N LEU A 29 11.46 16.58 30.51
CA LEU A 29 12.82 17.10 30.36
C LEU A 29 12.85 18.13 29.23
N ARG A 30 13.10 19.40 29.66
CA ARG A 30 13.46 20.51 28.79
C ARG A 30 14.95 20.41 28.47
N THR A 31 15.31 20.44 27.18
CA THR A 31 16.64 20.88 26.74
C THR A 31 16.52 21.74 25.48
N SER A 32 17.39 22.69 25.45
CA SER A 32 17.53 23.86 24.58
C SER A 32 17.92 23.54 23.14
N GLY A 33 17.36 24.31 22.24
CA GLY A 33 17.61 24.67 20.84
C GLY A 33 18.82 24.13 20.08
N SER A 34 18.47 23.46 18.96
CA SER A 34 19.27 23.47 17.72
C SER A 34 18.30 23.22 16.57
N THR A 35 18.24 24.20 15.64
CA THR A 35 17.39 24.17 14.46
C THR A 35 17.98 23.23 13.41
N MET A 36 17.52 21.98 13.36
CA MET A 36 17.60 21.12 12.19
C MET A 36 16.20 20.96 11.61
N ARG A 37 16.09 21.22 10.30
CA ARG A 37 14.84 21.06 9.55
C ARG A 37 14.47 19.58 9.52
N HIS A 38 13.57 19.18 10.40
CA HIS A 38 13.01 17.84 10.44
C HIS A 38 11.96 17.69 9.33
N ALA A 39 12.12 16.67 8.50
CA ALA A 39 11.01 16.15 7.71
C ALA A 39 9.93 15.68 8.70
N ARG A 40 8.80 16.39 8.73
CA ARG A 40 7.69 16.08 9.64
C ARG A 40 6.85 14.97 8.99
N TYR A 41 7.01 13.75 9.46
CA TYR A 41 5.95 12.75 9.32
C TYR A 41 4.78 13.18 10.21
N PHE A 42 3.69 13.62 9.60
CA PHE A 42 2.49 14.00 10.34
C PHE A 42 1.71 12.76 10.74
N SER A 43 1.63 12.51 12.05
CA SER A 43 0.63 11.63 12.65
C SER A 43 -0.76 12.24 12.43
N PHE A 44 -1.52 11.71 11.48
CA PHE A 44 -2.92 12.09 11.28
C PHE A 44 -3.82 11.25 12.17
N CYS A 45 -3.92 11.62 13.43
CA CYS A 45 -5.00 11.20 14.30
C CYS A 45 -5.98 12.39 14.44
N GLY A 46 -7.11 12.34 13.68
CA GLY A 46 -8.32 13.04 14.05
C GLY A 46 -8.46 14.53 13.78
N LEU A 47 -7.94 15.10 12.68
CA LEU A 47 -8.37 16.42 12.23
C LEU A 47 -9.31 16.30 11.02
N PRO A 48 -10.40 17.11 10.93
CA PRO A 48 -11.24 17.13 9.75
C PRO A 48 -10.41 17.60 8.55
N VAL A 49 -10.29 16.75 7.53
CA VAL A 49 -9.65 17.12 6.26
C VAL A 49 -10.51 18.23 5.63
N MET A 50 -10.04 19.47 5.71
CA MET A 50 -10.58 20.53 4.87
C MET A 50 -10.17 20.20 3.43
N THR A 51 -11.13 19.83 2.59
CA THR A 51 -10.95 19.71 1.14
C THR A 51 -10.51 21.07 0.57
N LEU A 52 -9.20 21.25 0.46
CA LEU A 52 -8.64 22.38 -0.26
C LEU A 52 -8.88 22.17 -1.76
N SER A 53 -9.24 23.19 -2.49
CA SER A 53 -9.39 23.09 -3.95
C SER A 53 -8.03 22.76 -4.59
N HIS A 54 -8.05 22.02 -5.71
CA HIS A 54 -6.89 21.59 -6.51
C HIS A 54 -5.85 22.72 -6.69
N SER A 55 -6.30 23.94 -6.98
CA SER A 55 -5.43 25.11 -7.12
C SER A 55 -4.70 25.51 -5.84
N ARG A 56 -5.31 25.35 -4.66
CA ARG A 56 -4.67 25.70 -3.39
C ARG A 56 -3.59 24.71 -2.98
N ILE A 57 -3.78 23.45 -3.27
CA ILE A 57 -2.76 22.39 -3.02
C ILE A 57 -1.57 22.62 -3.95
N ALA A 58 -1.81 22.82 -5.25
CA ALA A 58 -0.75 23.09 -6.23
C ALA A 58 0.10 24.34 -5.88
N HIS A 59 -0.50 25.38 -5.29
CA HIS A 59 0.24 26.57 -4.84
C HIS A 59 1.08 26.34 -3.56
N ALA A 60 0.78 25.33 -2.77
CA ALA A 60 1.51 25.01 -1.54
C ALA A 60 2.70 24.07 -1.77
N LEU A 61 2.77 23.42 -2.93
CA LEU A 61 3.80 22.44 -3.29
C LEU A 61 4.93 23.11 -4.10
N PRO A 62 6.16 22.53 -4.06
CA PRO A 62 7.24 22.94 -4.95
C PRO A 62 6.84 22.79 -6.42
N VAL A 63 7.08 23.82 -7.23
CA VAL A 63 6.74 23.79 -8.66
C VAL A 63 7.61 22.73 -9.37
N PRO A 64 7.01 21.80 -10.16
CA PRO A 64 7.76 20.85 -10.97
C PRO A 64 8.64 21.55 -12.03
N SER A 65 9.72 20.88 -12.48
CA SER A 65 10.49 21.37 -13.61
C SER A 65 9.67 21.33 -14.91
N ALA A 66 10.11 22.06 -15.94
CA ALA A 66 9.43 22.06 -17.23
C ALA A 66 9.40 20.65 -17.87
N GLU A 67 10.49 19.87 -17.69
CA GLU A 67 10.57 18.50 -18.16
C GLU A 67 9.58 17.59 -17.42
N ALA A 68 9.49 17.72 -16.10
CA ALA A 68 8.54 16.96 -15.27
C ALA A 68 7.09 17.27 -15.64
N LEU A 69 6.75 18.57 -15.81
CA LEU A 69 5.41 18.96 -16.27
C LEU A 69 5.08 18.39 -17.63
N LYS A 70 6.03 18.40 -18.58
CA LYS A 70 5.83 17.80 -19.91
C LYS A 70 5.60 16.29 -19.82
N ALA A 71 6.32 15.56 -18.96
CA ALA A 71 6.08 14.13 -18.75
C ALA A 71 4.68 13.88 -18.15
N SER A 72 4.27 14.69 -17.18
CA SER A 72 2.93 14.62 -16.58
C SER A 72 1.82 14.94 -17.60
N GLU A 73 2.02 15.92 -18.48
CA GLU A 73 1.08 16.23 -19.58
C GLU A 73 0.95 15.05 -20.57
N GLN A 74 2.06 14.38 -20.91
CA GLN A 74 2.04 13.19 -21.73
C GLN A 74 1.26 12.04 -21.07
N LEU A 75 1.51 11.78 -19.79
CA LEU A 75 0.76 10.77 -19.06
C LEU A 75 -0.72 11.13 -18.93
N THR A 76 -1.04 12.39 -18.69
CA THR A 76 -2.41 12.90 -18.66
C THR A 76 -3.12 12.60 -20.00
N ALA A 77 -2.45 12.81 -21.15
CA ALA A 77 -2.99 12.49 -22.46
C ALA A 77 -3.22 10.96 -22.65
N HIS A 78 -2.30 10.12 -22.15
CA HIS A 78 -2.46 8.65 -22.17
C HIS A 78 -3.66 8.20 -21.35
N ILE A 79 -3.82 8.72 -20.12
CA ILE A 79 -4.95 8.41 -19.24
C ILE A 79 -6.28 8.91 -19.86
N THR A 80 -6.29 10.11 -20.43
CA THR A 80 -7.45 10.66 -21.12
C THR A 80 -7.88 9.77 -22.28
N ALA A 81 -6.93 9.29 -23.08
CA ALA A 81 -7.21 8.36 -24.18
C ALA A 81 -7.75 7.02 -23.66
N GLU A 82 -7.24 6.51 -22.55
CA GLU A 82 -7.73 5.29 -21.89
C GLU A 82 -9.19 5.46 -21.43
N ILE A 83 -9.49 6.57 -20.75
CA ILE A 83 -10.86 6.93 -20.32
C ILE A 83 -11.79 6.98 -21.55
N GLY A 84 -11.35 7.61 -22.64
CA GLY A 84 -12.13 7.67 -23.89
C GLY A 84 -12.40 6.29 -24.49
N ARG A 85 -11.38 5.42 -24.57
CA ARG A 85 -11.52 4.02 -25.05
C ARG A 85 -12.44 3.18 -24.17
N ALA A 86 -12.44 3.44 -22.86
CA ALA A 86 -13.28 2.76 -21.89
C ALA A 86 -14.72 3.34 -21.77
N GLY A 87 -15.12 4.24 -22.66
CA GLY A 87 -16.46 4.81 -22.65
C GLY A 87 -16.69 5.89 -21.60
N GLY A 88 -15.66 6.67 -21.29
CA GLY A 88 -15.72 7.87 -20.43
C GLY A 88 -15.47 7.61 -18.93
N TRP A 89 -14.99 6.40 -18.56
CA TRP A 89 -14.72 6.05 -17.17
C TRP A 89 -13.73 4.88 -17.06
N ILE A 90 -12.82 4.97 -16.11
CA ILE A 90 -11.94 3.85 -15.67
C ILE A 90 -12.02 3.70 -14.16
N PRO A 91 -11.84 2.48 -13.58
CA PRO A 91 -11.71 2.30 -12.15
C PRO A 91 -10.48 3.06 -11.63
N PHE A 92 -10.52 3.52 -10.37
CA PHE A 92 -9.37 4.22 -9.79
C PHE A 92 -8.10 3.35 -9.77
N SER A 93 -8.24 2.04 -9.59
CA SER A 93 -7.11 1.11 -9.67
C SER A 93 -6.38 1.20 -11.02
N ARG A 94 -7.09 1.35 -12.13
CA ARG A 94 -6.48 1.53 -13.46
C ARG A 94 -5.78 2.89 -13.58
N TYR A 95 -6.40 3.95 -13.05
CA TYR A 95 -5.76 5.25 -12.97
C TYR A 95 -4.46 5.19 -12.16
N MET A 96 -4.50 4.63 -10.95
CA MET A 96 -3.33 4.48 -10.07
C MET A 96 -2.24 3.64 -10.72
N GLU A 97 -2.61 2.55 -11.39
CA GLU A 97 -1.69 1.72 -12.16
C GLU A 97 -0.94 2.54 -13.24
N MET A 98 -1.66 3.35 -14.02
CA MET A 98 -1.05 4.20 -15.04
C MET A 98 -0.20 5.31 -14.41
N ALA A 99 -0.69 5.97 -13.35
CA ALA A 99 0.02 7.05 -12.67
C ALA A 99 1.35 6.57 -12.07
N LEU A 100 1.40 5.33 -11.57
CA LEU A 100 2.59 4.77 -10.94
C LEU A 100 3.50 3.99 -11.90
N TYR A 101 2.94 3.24 -12.87
CA TYR A 101 3.67 2.21 -13.60
C TYR A 101 3.65 2.34 -15.11
N GLU A 102 3.00 3.38 -15.71
CA GLU A 102 3.03 3.57 -17.16
C GLU A 102 4.47 3.64 -17.66
N PRO A 103 4.88 2.81 -18.65
CA PRO A 103 6.26 2.74 -19.10
C PRO A 103 6.86 4.10 -19.49
N GLY A 104 7.93 4.50 -18.83
CA GLY A 104 8.66 5.75 -19.08
C GLY A 104 7.98 7.04 -18.59
N LEU A 105 6.74 6.98 -18.08
CA LEU A 105 5.94 8.14 -17.65
C LEU A 105 5.42 8.03 -16.21
N GLY A 106 5.13 6.81 -15.74
CA GLY A 106 4.63 6.57 -14.40
C GLY A 106 5.70 6.82 -13.35
N TYR A 107 5.29 7.17 -12.13
CA TYR A 107 6.18 7.55 -11.03
C TYR A 107 7.34 6.57 -10.83
N TYR A 108 7.06 5.26 -10.79
CA TYR A 108 8.08 4.22 -10.63
C TYR A 108 8.83 3.85 -11.91
N SER A 109 8.37 4.29 -13.07
CA SER A 109 8.93 3.95 -14.39
C SER A 109 9.61 5.13 -15.08
N ASN A 110 9.54 6.35 -14.52
CA ASN A 110 10.13 7.54 -15.10
C ASN A 110 11.62 7.67 -14.72
N PRO A 111 12.54 7.67 -15.70
CA PRO A 111 13.98 7.79 -15.45
C PRO A 111 14.40 9.10 -14.74
N GLY A 112 13.57 10.14 -14.82
CA GLY A 112 13.81 11.44 -14.21
C GLY A 112 13.45 11.52 -12.71
N MET A 113 12.84 10.49 -12.13
CA MET A 113 12.50 10.47 -10.72
C MET A 113 13.67 10.00 -9.87
N VAL A 114 13.98 10.76 -8.82
CA VAL A 114 15.04 10.46 -7.86
C VAL A 114 14.44 9.78 -6.64
N PHE A 115 15.03 8.65 -6.23
CA PHE A 115 14.61 7.88 -5.06
C PHE A 115 15.68 7.93 -3.96
N GLY A 116 15.32 7.56 -2.72
CA GLY A 116 16.21 7.61 -1.56
C GLY A 116 16.27 9.00 -0.92
N ALA A 117 17.35 9.31 -0.20
CA ALA A 117 17.50 10.54 0.58
C ALA A 117 17.38 11.86 -0.23
N ALA A 118 17.55 11.81 -1.56
CA ALA A 118 17.35 12.93 -2.47
C ALA A 118 15.97 12.90 -3.16
N GLY A 119 15.14 11.89 -2.90
CA GLY A 119 13.80 11.68 -3.47
C GLY A 119 12.68 12.15 -2.55
N ASP A 120 11.47 11.60 -2.80
CA ASP A 120 10.26 12.00 -2.06
C ASP A 120 10.19 11.35 -0.66
N PHE A 121 10.90 10.22 -0.44
CA PHE A 121 10.92 9.44 0.79
C PHE A 121 12.31 9.00 1.21
N VAL A 122 12.46 8.82 2.51
CA VAL A 122 13.57 8.07 3.11
C VAL A 122 12.96 6.81 3.73
N THR A 123 13.25 5.65 3.16
CA THR A 123 12.76 4.36 3.66
C THR A 123 13.61 3.85 4.83
N ALA A 124 13.09 2.89 5.59
CA ALA A 124 13.80 2.33 6.76
C ALA A 124 15.23 1.85 6.47
N PRO A 125 15.52 1.14 5.35
CA PRO A 125 16.89 0.75 4.98
C PRO A 125 17.84 1.93 4.73
N GLU A 126 17.32 3.07 4.28
CA GLU A 126 18.12 4.27 4.00
C GLU A 126 18.58 5.00 5.28
N LEU A 127 17.85 4.81 6.38
CA LEU A 127 18.16 5.47 7.66
C LEU A 127 19.37 4.86 8.34
N THR A 128 19.49 3.53 8.33
CA THR A 128 20.54 2.81 9.06
C THR A 128 20.76 1.40 8.52
N PRO A 129 22.03 0.93 8.46
CA PRO A 129 22.33 -0.46 8.12
C PRO A 129 21.82 -1.45 9.20
N LEU A 130 21.51 -0.99 10.40
CA LEU A 130 21.02 -1.82 11.49
C LEU A 130 19.62 -2.39 11.18
N PHE A 131 18.86 -1.74 10.30
CA PHE A 131 17.56 -2.25 9.87
C PHE A 131 17.69 -3.62 9.19
N GLY A 132 18.50 -3.73 8.12
CA GLY A 132 18.72 -5.01 7.44
C GLY A 132 19.47 -6.02 8.30
N ALA A 133 20.40 -5.59 9.15
CA ALA A 133 21.08 -6.47 10.11
C ALA A 133 20.08 -7.11 11.10
N THR A 134 19.15 -6.32 11.62
CA THR A 134 18.08 -6.81 12.50
C THR A 134 17.13 -7.78 11.79
N LEU A 135 16.72 -7.47 10.54
CA LEU A 135 15.92 -8.39 9.75
C LEU A 135 16.65 -9.72 9.50
N ALA A 136 17.96 -9.66 9.24
CA ALA A 136 18.76 -10.85 9.01
C ALA A 136 18.77 -11.80 10.23
N ARG A 137 18.69 -11.29 11.45
CA ARG A 137 18.58 -12.11 12.67
C ARG A 137 17.31 -12.96 12.68
N GLN A 138 16.18 -12.40 12.20
CA GLN A 138 14.94 -13.15 12.07
C GLN A 138 14.98 -14.11 10.88
N VAL A 139 15.58 -13.71 9.75
CA VAL A 139 15.63 -14.51 8.51
C VAL A 139 16.61 -15.69 8.63
N ALA A 140 17.71 -15.54 9.34
CA ALA A 140 18.76 -16.55 9.46
C ALA A 140 18.26 -17.91 10.03
N PRO A 141 17.46 -17.98 11.10
CA PRO A 141 16.88 -19.24 11.56
C PRO A 141 15.99 -19.89 10.51
N TRP A 142 15.21 -19.13 9.75
CA TRP A 142 14.35 -19.64 8.68
C TRP A 142 15.15 -20.32 7.57
N LEU A 143 16.25 -19.70 7.15
CA LEU A 143 17.13 -20.24 6.11
C LEU A 143 17.83 -21.55 6.52
N ARG A 144 17.85 -21.90 7.82
CA ARG A 144 18.41 -23.17 8.31
C ARG A 144 17.41 -24.33 8.27
N ASP A 145 16.14 -24.08 7.91
CA ASP A 145 15.14 -25.15 7.83
C ASP A 145 15.54 -26.20 6.78
N PRO A 146 15.42 -27.49 7.09
CA PRO A 146 15.74 -28.56 6.15
C PRO A 146 14.94 -28.51 4.83
N ALA A 147 13.73 -27.93 4.84
CA ALA A 147 12.94 -27.75 3.62
C ALA A 147 13.63 -26.83 2.60
N LEU A 148 14.54 -25.95 3.05
CA LEU A 148 15.27 -24.99 2.22
C LEU A 148 16.67 -25.48 1.81
N ALA A 149 17.11 -26.66 2.27
CA ALA A 149 18.47 -27.14 2.07
C ALA A 149 18.75 -27.67 0.65
N GLY A 150 17.70 -28.07 -0.12
CA GLY A 150 17.85 -28.84 -1.38
C GLY A 150 18.41 -28.04 -2.55
N ASP A 151 17.96 -26.80 -2.75
CA ASP A 151 18.33 -25.92 -3.88
C ASP A 151 19.31 -24.80 -3.47
N GLY A 152 19.89 -24.90 -2.28
CA GLY A 152 20.65 -23.83 -1.66
C GLY A 152 19.74 -22.76 -1.05
N GLN A 153 20.23 -22.16 0.01
CA GLN A 153 19.51 -21.08 0.71
C GLN A 153 19.28 -19.90 -0.21
N MET A 154 18.04 -19.40 -0.25
CA MET A 154 17.65 -18.31 -1.13
C MET A 154 16.82 -17.27 -0.38
N VAL A 155 17.16 -16.01 -0.63
CA VAL A 155 16.31 -14.86 -0.31
C VAL A 155 15.82 -14.25 -1.63
N LEU A 156 14.52 -14.00 -1.73
CA LEU A 156 13.89 -13.26 -2.81
C LEU A 156 13.35 -11.94 -2.24
N GLU A 157 13.96 -10.83 -2.62
CA GLU A 157 13.46 -9.49 -2.32
C GLU A 157 12.60 -8.99 -3.47
N VAL A 158 11.40 -8.49 -3.16
CA VAL A 158 10.49 -7.93 -4.14
C VAL A 158 10.40 -6.42 -3.91
N GLY A 159 10.70 -5.62 -4.96
CA GLY A 159 10.68 -4.17 -4.85
C GLY A 159 11.86 -3.63 -4.02
N ALA A 160 13.09 -3.97 -4.37
CA ALA A 160 14.29 -3.62 -3.60
C ALA A 160 14.67 -2.11 -3.59
N GLY A 161 13.85 -1.25 -4.18
CA GLY A 161 14.08 0.20 -4.23
C GLY A 161 15.46 0.55 -4.75
N THR A 162 16.29 1.19 -3.91
CA THR A 162 17.68 1.52 -4.24
C THR A 162 18.67 0.35 -4.13
N GLY A 163 18.25 -0.80 -3.60
CA GLY A 163 19.08 -1.97 -3.29
C GLY A 163 19.78 -1.89 -1.93
N MET A 164 19.40 -0.93 -1.08
CA MET A 164 20.02 -0.73 0.23
C MET A 164 19.73 -1.92 1.16
N LEU A 165 18.47 -2.38 1.22
CA LEU A 165 18.10 -3.54 2.04
C LEU A 165 18.79 -4.82 1.53
N ALA A 166 18.88 -5.02 0.22
CA ALA A 166 19.61 -6.14 -0.37
C ALA A 166 21.07 -6.18 0.11
N ALA A 167 21.77 -5.05 0.07
CA ALA A 167 23.17 -4.96 0.51
C ALA A 167 23.30 -5.25 2.01
N GLN A 168 22.40 -4.73 2.83
CA GLN A 168 22.39 -4.94 4.28
C GLN A 168 22.12 -6.40 4.65
N LEU A 169 21.08 -7.00 4.08
CA LEU A 169 20.73 -8.42 4.31
C LEU A 169 21.84 -9.36 3.85
N LEU A 170 22.39 -9.13 2.66
CA LEU A 170 23.49 -9.96 2.15
C LEU A 170 24.69 -9.93 3.06
N ASN A 171 25.15 -8.74 3.48
CA ASN A 171 26.30 -8.60 4.37
C ASN A 171 26.03 -9.28 5.74
N ALA A 172 24.87 -9.05 6.33
CA ALA A 172 24.53 -9.62 7.63
C ALA A 172 24.40 -11.15 7.57
N LEU A 173 23.79 -11.70 6.50
CA LEU A 173 23.64 -13.14 6.32
C LEU A 173 24.97 -13.82 6.00
N ASP A 174 25.86 -13.17 5.21
CA ASP A 174 27.20 -13.68 4.95
C ASP A 174 28.01 -13.78 6.25
N ASN A 175 27.98 -12.73 7.08
CA ASN A 175 28.60 -12.71 8.41
C ASN A 175 28.00 -13.78 9.34
N ALA A 176 26.72 -14.13 9.19
CA ALA A 176 26.05 -15.21 9.93
C ALA A 176 26.36 -16.62 9.40
N GLY A 177 27.28 -16.75 8.41
CA GLY A 177 27.78 -17.99 7.87
C GLY A 177 27.03 -18.54 6.65
N PHE A 178 26.13 -17.77 6.02
CA PHE A 178 25.41 -18.16 4.82
C PHE A 178 26.23 -17.87 3.53
N SER A 179 27.44 -18.42 3.45
CA SER A 179 28.39 -18.14 2.33
C SER A 179 27.90 -18.64 0.96
N GLY A 180 26.96 -19.58 0.93
CA GLY A 180 26.33 -20.12 -0.30
C GLY A 180 24.99 -19.49 -0.65
N LEU A 181 24.53 -18.48 0.09
CA LEU A 181 23.23 -17.84 -0.12
C LEU A 181 23.09 -17.27 -1.53
N ARG A 182 22.00 -17.59 -2.21
CA ARG A 182 21.55 -16.91 -3.44
C ARG A 182 20.60 -15.80 -3.06
N TYR A 183 20.82 -14.61 -3.61
CA TYR A 183 19.94 -13.45 -3.42
C TYR A 183 19.30 -13.09 -4.75
N GLN A 184 17.99 -13.10 -4.79
CA GLN A 184 17.23 -12.73 -5.98
C GLN A 184 16.46 -11.44 -5.73
N ILE A 185 16.47 -10.55 -6.71
CA ILE A 185 15.71 -9.30 -6.67
C ILE A 185 14.71 -9.33 -7.81
N LEU A 186 13.41 -9.28 -7.47
CA LEU A 186 12.36 -9.09 -8.45
C LEU A 186 12.18 -7.59 -8.69
N GLU A 187 12.62 -7.11 -9.85
CA GLU A 187 12.57 -5.71 -10.25
C GLU A 187 12.27 -5.59 -11.74
N LEU A 188 11.24 -4.85 -12.09
CA LEU A 188 10.78 -4.70 -13.48
C LEU A 188 11.54 -3.60 -14.22
N SER A 189 11.91 -2.50 -13.54
CA SER A 189 12.62 -1.37 -14.13
C SER A 189 14.09 -1.69 -14.39
N ALA A 190 14.55 -1.51 -15.62
CA ALA A 190 15.95 -1.67 -16.00
C ALA A 190 16.84 -0.63 -15.32
N GLU A 191 16.36 0.59 -15.18
CA GLU A 191 17.05 1.70 -14.53
C GLU A 191 17.26 1.42 -13.04
N ARG A 192 16.23 0.89 -12.36
CA ARG A 192 16.33 0.49 -10.95
C ARG A 192 17.30 -0.67 -10.76
N ARG A 193 17.28 -1.68 -11.63
CA ARG A 193 18.26 -2.78 -11.59
C ARG A 193 19.69 -2.27 -11.69
N GLU A 194 19.93 -1.24 -12.51
CA GLU A 194 21.26 -0.63 -12.60
C GLU A 194 21.62 0.15 -11.34
N GLN A 195 20.70 0.92 -10.78
CA GLN A 195 20.89 1.61 -9.50
C GLN A 195 21.19 0.61 -8.36
N GLN A 196 20.41 -0.46 -8.26
CA GLN A 196 20.60 -1.54 -7.28
C GLN A 196 21.98 -2.19 -7.44
N ARG A 197 22.42 -2.42 -8.69
CA ARG A 197 23.75 -2.95 -8.99
C ARG A 197 24.85 -2.01 -8.48
N GLN A 198 24.73 -0.71 -8.69
CA GLN A 198 25.69 0.29 -8.22
C GLN A 198 25.74 0.34 -6.69
N THR A 199 24.60 0.30 -6.02
CA THR A 199 24.51 0.20 -4.56
C THR A 199 25.24 -1.04 -4.03
N LEU A 200 24.95 -2.21 -4.60
CA LEU A 200 25.59 -3.48 -4.24
C LEU A 200 27.10 -3.49 -4.56
N MET A 201 27.52 -2.90 -5.67
CA MET A 201 28.94 -2.75 -5.98
C MET A 201 29.67 -1.88 -4.96
N SER A 202 28.99 -0.86 -4.41
CA SER A 202 29.56 0.02 -3.39
C SER A 202 29.60 -0.62 -2.02
N LEU A 203 28.53 -1.29 -1.59
CA LEU A 203 28.31 -1.71 -0.20
C LEU A 203 28.61 -3.21 0.05
N ALA A 204 28.53 -4.05 -0.99
CA ALA A 204 28.73 -5.49 -0.89
C ALA A 204 29.45 -6.06 -2.15
N PRO A 205 30.59 -5.49 -2.60
CA PRO A 205 31.20 -5.83 -3.89
C PRO A 205 31.55 -7.32 -4.02
N GLY A 206 32.00 -7.95 -2.94
CA GLY A 206 32.33 -9.38 -2.88
C GLY A 206 31.13 -10.31 -2.98
N LEU A 207 29.92 -9.80 -2.72
CA LEU A 207 28.69 -10.58 -2.70
C LEU A 207 27.84 -10.39 -3.97
N LEU A 208 28.15 -9.41 -4.80
CA LEU A 208 27.44 -9.14 -6.06
C LEU A 208 27.28 -10.39 -6.96
N PRO A 209 28.26 -11.30 -7.10
CA PRO A 209 28.08 -12.51 -7.89
C PRO A 209 26.97 -13.46 -7.41
N ARG A 210 26.46 -13.28 -6.18
CA ARG A 210 25.35 -14.07 -5.62
C ARG A 210 23.99 -13.45 -5.90
N VAL A 211 23.96 -12.24 -6.49
CA VAL A 211 22.72 -11.51 -6.77
C VAL A 211 22.26 -11.75 -8.20
N GLN A 212 20.99 -12.12 -8.33
CA GLN A 212 20.32 -12.29 -9.62
C GLN A 212 19.09 -11.39 -9.68
N TRP A 213 18.94 -10.62 -10.76
CA TRP A 213 17.74 -9.85 -11.05
C TRP A 213 16.77 -10.67 -11.87
N LEU A 214 15.50 -10.63 -11.46
CA LEU A 214 14.36 -11.29 -12.08
C LEU A 214 13.34 -10.26 -12.55
N THR A 215 12.59 -10.60 -13.61
CA THR A 215 11.45 -9.83 -14.12
C THR A 215 10.11 -10.52 -13.87
N ASP A 216 10.14 -11.75 -13.35
CA ASP A 216 8.98 -12.53 -12.93
C ASP A 216 9.39 -13.47 -11.80
N PHE A 217 8.44 -13.97 -11.04
CA PHE A 217 8.71 -15.02 -10.04
C PHE A 217 9.31 -16.27 -10.69
N PRO A 218 10.25 -16.96 -10.01
CA PRO A 218 10.66 -18.28 -10.43
C PRO A 218 9.43 -19.20 -10.58
N GLU A 219 9.46 -20.11 -11.55
CA GLU A 219 8.34 -21.05 -11.74
C GLU A 219 8.00 -21.83 -10.47
N ARG A 220 9.03 -22.27 -9.77
CA ARG A 220 8.94 -22.92 -8.45
C ARG A 220 10.19 -22.60 -7.65
N PHE A 221 10.00 -22.32 -6.37
CA PHE A 221 11.14 -22.06 -5.49
C PHE A 221 10.84 -22.42 -4.03
N ALA A 222 11.91 -22.60 -3.27
CA ALA A 222 11.91 -22.65 -1.81
C ALA A 222 12.87 -21.58 -1.28
N GLY A 223 12.46 -20.82 -0.25
CA GLY A 223 13.30 -19.73 0.27
C GLY A 223 12.55 -18.76 1.16
N VAL A 224 13.20 -17.67 1.47
CA VAL A 224 12.63 -16.55 2.23
C VAL A 224 12.29 -15.42 1.27
N VAL A 225 11.06 -14.95 1.28
CA VAL A 225 10.62 -13.75 0.55
C VAL A 225 10.60 -12.58 1.50
N VAL A 226 11.19 -11.45 1.10
CA VAL A 226 11.18 -10.19 1.84
C VAL A 226 10.65 -9.08 0.95
N ALA A 227 9.74 -8.26 1.47
CA ALA A 227 9.32 -7.03 0.82
C ALA A 227 9.12 -5.93 1.87
N ASN A 228 9.67 -4.76 1.59
CA ASN A 228 9.55 -3.56 2.40
C ASN A 228 8.92 -2.44 1.55
N GLU A 229 7.81 -1.84 2.01
CA GLU A 229 7.10 -0.77 1.29
C GLU A 229 6.79 -1.15 -0.17
N LEU A 230 6.13 -2.30 -0.35
CA LEU A 230 5.73 -2.82 -1.66
C LEU A 230 4.22 -2.78 -1.85
N LEU A 231 3.47 -3.11 -0.78
CA LEU A 231 2.04 -3.38 -0.89
C LEU A 231 1.21 -2.10 -0.95
N ASP A 232 1.69 -1.02 -0.32
CA ASP A 232 1.06 0.29 -0.27
C ASP A 232 0.94 0.96 -1.64
N ALA A 233 1.89 0.68 -2.55
CA ALA A 233 1.90 1.17 -3.93
C ALA A 233 1.07 0.31 -4.91
N MET A 234 0.48 -0.80 -4.45
CA MET A 234 -0.36 -1.64 -5.31
C MET A 234 -1.71 -0.98 -5.60
N PRO A 235 -2.17 -0.98 -6.86
CA PRO A 235 -3.41 -0.32 -7.26
C PRO A 235 -4.63 -0.77 -6.48
N VAL A 236 -5.37 0.18 -5.89
CA VAL A 236 -6.55 -0.06 -5.07
C VAL A 236 -7.85 0.28 -5.80
N GLN A 237 -8.91 -0.48 -5.52
CA GLN A 237 -10.28 -0.09 -5.82
C GLN A 237 -10.82 0.75 -4.66
N ILE A 238 -11.43 1.90 -4.96
CA ILE A 238 -12.07 2.73 -3.96
C ILE A 238 -13.56 2.45 -4.00
N PHE A 239 -14.11 2.05 -2.85
CA PHE A 239 -15.56 1.91 -2.69
C PHE A 239 -16.15 3.08 -1.90
N GLU A 240 -17.39 3.41 -2.20
CA GLU A 240 -18.22 4.29 -1.40
C GLU A 240 -19.50 3.56 -0.99
N TRP A 241 -19.62 3.34 0.32
CA TRP A 241 -20.83 2.75 0.90
C TRP A 241 -21.79 3.83 1.33
N ARG A 242 -23.09 3.64 1.04
CA ARG A 242 -24.18 4.51 1.44
C ARG A 242 -25.25 3.70 2.16
N ALA A 243 -25.67 4.18 3.32
CA ALA A 243 -26.82 3.61 4.02
C ALA A 243 -28.09 3.74 3.16
N GLY A 244 -28.91 2.71 3.11
CA GLY A 244 -30.22 2.79 2.51
C GLY A 244 -31.12 3.76 3.28
N LYS A 245 -31.90 4.55 2.56
CA LYS A 245 -32.97 5.34 3.21
C LYS A 245 -33.98 4.37 3.82
N ALA A 246 -34.08 4.33 5.12
CA ALA A 246 -35.16 3.61 5.79
C ALA A 246 -36.50 4.20 5.30
N GLY A 247 -37.21 3.45 4.43
CA GLY A 247 -38.58 3.73 4.04
C GLY A 247 -38.82 4.91 3.10
N SER A 248 -38.43 4.80 1.82
CA SER A 248 -39.18 5.45 0.74
C SER A 248 -39.43 4.44 -0.37
N THR A 249 -40.57 3.80 -0.29
CA THR A 249 -41.19 3.12 -1.42
C THR A 249 -41.60 4.17 -2.45
N ARG A 250 -41.02 4.08 -3.66
CA ARG A 250 -41.41 4.70 -4.91
C ARG A 250 -41.26 6.22 -5.08
N GLY A 251 -40.46 6.55 -6.04
CA GLY A 251 -40.64 7.72 -6.91
C GLY A 251 -40.03 8.99 -6.32
N ASP A 252 -38.85 9.33 -6.79
CA ASP A 252 -38.55 10.66 -7.30
C ASP A 252 -37.06 10.69 -7.66
N VAL A 253 -36.81 10.52 -8.95
CA VAL A 253 -35.55 10.92 -9.55
C VAL A 253 -35.67 12.42 -9.80
N GLU A 254 -35.43 13.22 -8.77
CA GLU A 254 -35.22 14.66 -8.97
C GLU A 254 -33.74 14.92 -9.21
N GLY A 255 -33.43 15.15 -10.48
CA GLY A 255 -32.18 15.75 -10.89
C GLY A 255 -32.08 17.16 -10.34
N HIS A 256 -31.07 17.42 -9.52
CA HIS A 256 -30.63 18.80 -9.25
C HIS A 256 -29.86 19.31 -10.45
N ALA A 257 -30.62 19.77 -11.48
CA ALA A 257 -30.13 20.73 -12.45
C ALA A 257 -30.34 22.12 -11.83
N SER A 258 -29.25 22.88 -11.73
CA SER A 258 -29.22 24.27 -11.31
C SER A 258 -30.14 25.11 -12.21
N GLU A 259 -31.26 25.57 -11.64
CA GLU A 259 -32.11 26.60 -12.24
C GLU A 259 -31.46 27.97 -12.10
N LYS A 260 -30.81 28.43 -13.18
CA LYS A 260 -30.70 29.86 -13.44
C LYS A 260 -30.46 30.14 -14.93
N ALA A 261 -31.39 30.87 -15.49
CA ALA A 261 -31.41 31.47 -16.82
C ALA A 261 -32.12 30.63 -17.92
N VAL A 262 -33.41 30.85 -18.08
CA VAL A 262 -34.01 31.26 -19.39
C VAL A 262 -35.34 31.95 -19.09
N ARG A 263 -35.37 33.26 -19.25
CA ARG A 263 -36.55 34.03 -19.65
C ARG A 263 -36.19 34.70 -20.98
N ASP A 264 -37.18 34.63 -21.87
CA ASP A 264 -37.32 35.30 -23.17
C ASP A 264 -36.73 34.54 -24.36
N MET A 265 -37.61 33.91 -25.12
CA MET A 265 -38.17 34.48 -26.37
C MET A 265 -39.14 33.49 -27.04
N SER A 266 -40.39 33.95 -27.20
CA SER A 266 -41.42 33.38 -27.99
C SER A 266 -41.15 33.52 -29.50
N GLY A 267 -41.51 32.51 -30.30
CA GLY A 267 -41.59 32.66 -31.76
C GLY A 267 -41.76 31.36 -32.54
N ALA A 268 -42.96 30.99 -32.76
CA ALA A 268 -43.62 30.35 -33.93
C ALA A 268 -42.81 29.52 -34.95
N GLY A 269 -43.36 28.31 -35.30
CA GLY A 269 -43.37 27.84 -36.69
C GLY A 269 -43.08 26.37 -36.94
N GLY A 270 -44.14 25.55 -37.17
CA GLY A 270 -44.30 24.66 -38.33
C GLY A 270 -43.60 23.29 -38.38
N VAL A 271 -44.36 22.25 -38.10
CA VAL A 271 -44.61 20.99 -38.87
C VAL A 271 -43.50 20.49 -39.83
N GLU A 272 -43.06 19.23 -39.67
CA GLU A 272 -43.24 18.10 -40.60
C GLU A 272 -42.65 16.78 -40.10
N ASP A 273 -43.35 15.70 -40.48
CA ASP A 273 -43.14 14.29 -40.16
C ASP A 273 -41.85 13.66 -40.71
N ALA A 274 -41.28 12.66 -40.00
CA ALA A 274 -40.93 11.30 -40.42
C ALA A 274 -39.74 10.73 -39.68
N PRO A 275 -39.44 9.40 -39.76
CA PRO A 275 -40.13 8.28 -39.14
C PRO A 275 -39.28 7.56 -38.05
N ALA A 276 -39.94 6.70 -37.28
CA ALA A 276 -39.40 5.88 -36.19
C ALA A 276 -38.14 5.09 -36.56
N ALA A 277 -37.05 5.34 -35.83
CA ALA A 277 -35.90 4.44 -35.73
C ALA A 277 -36.02 3.64 -34.43
N ARG A 278 -35.90 2.31 -34.57
CA ARG A 278 -36.02 1.27 -33.54
C ARG A 278 -35.03 1.53 -32.42
N THR A 279 -35.54 1.69 -31.22
CA THR A 279 -34.78 1.69 -29.96
C THR A 279 -34.18 0.32 -29.72
N ALA A 280 -32.87 0.22 -29.77
CA ALA A 280 -32.11 -0.90 -29.22
C ALA A 280 -32.29 -0.91 -27.71
N GLY A 281 -32.76 -2.03 -27.15
CA GLY A 281 -33.04 -2.19 -25.75
C GLY A 281 -31.77 -2.01 -24.91
N THR A 282 -31.81 -1.07 -23.99
CA THR A 282 -30.87 -0.90 -22.91
C THR A 282 -31.13 -2.02 -21.92
N VAL A 283 -30.21 -3.00 -21.84
CA VAL A 283 -30.18 -3.99 -20.78
C VAL A 283 -29.79 -3.24 -19.50
N ALA A 284 -30.75 -2.94 -18.64
CA ALA A 284 -30.52 -2.44 -17.31
C ALA A 284 -29.82 -3.55 -16.51
N ALA A 285 -28.51 -3.43 -16.32
CA ALA A 285 -27.79 -4.24 -15.33
C ALA A 285 -28.41 -3.96 -13.95
N GLY A 286 -28.99 -4.97 -13.34
CA GLY A 286 -29.64 -4.88 -12.05
C GLY A 286 -28.64 -4.41 -10.99
N VAL A 287 -28.92 -3.27 -10.37
CA VAL A 287 -28.19 -2.78 -9.19
C VAL A 287 -28.43 -3.79 -8.08
N GLY A 288 -27.38 -4.42 -7.59
CA GLY A 288 -27.44 -5.30 -6.41
C GLY A 288 -27.75 -4.47 -5.17
N VAL A 289 -29.03 -4.32 -4.86
CA VAL A 289 -29.48 -3.72 -3.59
C VAL A 289 -29.40 -4.81 -2.54
N GLY A 290 -28.55 -4.63 -1.52
CA GLY A 290 -28.53 -5.50 -0.35
C GLY A 290 -29.88 -5.51 0.37
N PRO A 291 -30.17 -6.53 1.22
CA PRO A 291 -31.45 -6.68 1.88
C PRO A 291 -31.88 -5.52 2.79
N SER A 292 -30.97 -4.60 3.11
CA SER A 292 -31.17 -3.39 3.94
C SER A 292 -31.31 -2.09 3.13
N GLY A 293 -31.35 -2.13 1.79
CA GLY A 293 -31.35 -0.93 0.94
C GLY A 293 -30.00 -0.24 0.84
N GLU A 294 -28.95 -0.82 1.40
CA GLU A 294 -27.56 -0.34 1.32
C GLU A 294 -27.05 -0.42 -0.10
N GLN A 295 -26.22 0.56 -0.49
CA GLN A 295 -25.64 0.64 -1.83
C GLN A 295 -24.13 0.84 -1.74
N VAL A 296 -23.40 0.07 -2.55
CA VAL A 296 -21.95 0.24 -2.74
C VAL A 296 -21.70 0.76 -4.15
N TYR A 297 -20.89 1.78 -4.23
CA TYR A 297 -20.41 2.35 -5.48
C TYR A 297 -18.90 2.11 -5.60
N GLU A 298 -18.43 1.85 -6.81
CA GLU A 298 -17.02 1.94 -7.16
C GLU A 298 -16.71 3.37 -7.58
N MET A 299 -15.69 3.96 -6.99
CA MET A 299 -15.19 5.28 -7.38
C MET A 299 -14.14 5.11 -8.47
N GLY A 300 -14.41 5.70 -9.61
CA GLY A 300 -13.47 5.72 -10.72
C GLY A 300 -13.20 7.13 -11.21
N VAL A 301 -12.51 7.22 -12.32
CA VAL A 301 -12.03 8.46 -12.90
C VAL A 301 -12.71 8.71 -14.25
N GLY A 302 -13.25 9.89 -14.41
CA GLY A 302 -13.78 10.42 -15.65
C GLY A 302 -13.20 11.80 -15.96
N LEU A 303 -13.75 12.45 -17.00
CA LEU A 303 -13.35 13.79 -17.40
C LEU A 303 -14.50 14.78 -17.16
N ALA A 304 -14.18 15.94 -16.60
CA ALA A 304 -15.05 17.09 -16.57
C ALA A 304 -15.10 17.78 -17.95
N ASP A 305 -15.99 18.76 -18.14
CA ASP A 305 -16.16 19.47 -19.42
C ASP A 305 -14.90 20.23 -19.85
N ASP A 306 -14.06 20.63 -18.90
CA ASP A 306 -12.76 21.28 -19.15
C ASP A 306 -11.60 20.30 -19.37
N GLY A 307 -11.88 18.99 -19.34
CA GLY A 307 -10.90 17.91 -19.49
C GLY A 307 -10.15 17.53 -18.21
N ALA A 308 -10.45 18.11 -17.06
CA ALA A 308 -9.87 17.73 -15.79
C ALA A 308 -10.36 16.35 -15.33
N PHE A 309 -9.49 15.58 -14.65
CA PHE A 309 -9.91 14.33 -14.02
C PHE A 309 -10.83 14.58 -12.83
N VAL A 310 -11.91 13.81 -12.76
CA VAL A 310 -12.89 13.90 -11.67
C VAL A 310 -13.29 12.52 -11.17
N TRP A 311 -13.67 12.46 -9.91
CA TRP A 311 -14.26 11.26 -9.33
C TRP A 311 -15.67 11.00 -9.87
N VAL A 312 -15.90 9.82 -10.42
CA VAL A 312 -17.21 9.41 -10.95
C VAL A 312 -17.62 8.08 -10.30
N PRO A 313 -18.69 8.07 -9.48
CA PRO A 313 -19.20 6.83 -8.89
C PRO A 313 -19.99 6.02 -9.93
N ARG A 314 -19.81 4.68 -9.90
CA ARG A 314 -20.66 3.71 -10.57
C ARG A 314 -21.13 2.64 -9.59
N PRO A 315 -22.30 2.03 -9.77
CA PRO A 315 -22.70 0.88 -8.94
C PRO A 315 -21.59 -0.18 -8.94
N ALA A 316 -21.21 -0.64 -7.75
CA ALA A 316 -20.18 -1.66 -7.60
C ALA A 316 -20.63 -2.98 -8.25
N ASP A 317 -19.70 -3.70 -8.84
CA ASP A 317 -19.94 -5.05 -9.35
C ASP A 317 -20.14 -6.08 -8.20
N ALA A 318 -20.39 -7.32 -8.55
CA ALA A 318 -20.62 -8.39 -7.57
C ALA A 318 -19.37 -8.70 -6.74
N ALA A 319 -18.17 -8.54 -7.31
CA ALA A 319 -16.90 -8.83 -6.64
C ALA A 319 -16.62 -7.78 -5.56
N LEU A 320 -16.73 -6.49 -5.91
CA LEU A 320 -16.53 -5.40 -4.95
C LEU A 320 -17.62 -5.38 -3.87
N ASN A 321 -18.88 -5.62 -4.23
CA ASN A 321 -19.97 -5.79 -3.26
C ASN A 321 -19.68 -6.92 -2.27
N GLY A 322 -19.21 -8.08 -2.76
CA GLY A 322 -18.84 -9.23 -1.92
C GLY A 322 -17.65 -8.92 -1.00
N ALA A 323 -16.64 -8.19 -1.50
CA ALA A 323 -15.49 -7.78 -0.69
C ALA A 323 -15.89 -6.82 0.45
N VAL A 324 -16.72 -5.80 0.16
CA VAL A 324 -17.25 -4.88 1.18
C VAL A 324 -18.14 -5.59 2.20
N ALA A 325 -18.97 -6.54 1.74
CA ALA A 325 -19.79 -7.35 2.65
C ALA A 325 -18.92 -8.21 3.59
N THR A 326 -17.82 -8.78 3.07
CA THR A 326 -16.86 -9.53 3.88
C THR A 326 -16.20 -8.66 4.94
N VAL A 327 -15.73 -7.46 4.57
CA VAL A 327 -15.19 -6.49 5.53
C VAL A 327 -16.21 -6.15 6.62
N ARG A 328 -17.44 -5.82 6.24
CA ARG A 328 -18.50 -5.47 7.21
C ARG A 328 -18.84 -6.63 8.17
N ALA A 329 -18.86 -7.86 7.66
CA ALA A 329 -19.06 -9.05 8.48
C ALA A 329 -17.92 -9.26 9.48
N GLU A 330 -16.67 -9.01 9.08
CA GLU A 330 -15.48 -9.09 9.95
C GLU A 330 -15.50 -8.05 11.07
N LEU A 331 -15.91 -6.82 10.74
CA LEU A 331 -16.03 -5.73 11.72
C LEU A 331 -17.13 -5.98 12.76
N GLY A 332 -18.11 -6.82 12.44
CA GLY A 332 -19.27 -7.06 13.25
C GLY A 332 -20.32 -5.93 13.17
N GLU A 333 -21.52 -6.20 13.63
CA GLU A 333 -22.69 -5.32 13.47
C GLU A 333 -22.47 -3.91 14.04
N VAL A 334 -21.87 -3.80 15.22
CA VAL A 334 -21.71 -2.52 15.95
C VAL A 334 -20.82 -1.56 15.17
N GLN A 335 -19.63 -2.03 14.73
CA GLN A 335 -18.67 -1.18 14.02
C GLN A 335 -19.15 -0.90 12.60
N ALA A 336 -19.68 -1.89 11.90
CA ALA A 336 -20.22 -1.72 10.56
C ALA A 336 -21.43 -0.75 10.52
N ALA A 337 -22.26 -0.75 11.55
CA ALA A 337 -23.38 0.20 11.69
C ALA A 337 -22.93 1.64 12.04
N ALA A 338 -21.72 1.79 12.57
CA ALA A 338 -21.15 3.10 12.93
C ALA A 338 -20.55 3.85 11.73
N TRP A 339 -20.46 3.24 10.55
CA TRP A 339 -19.98 3.93 9.37
C TRP A 339 -20.88 5.12 9.03
N PRO A 340 -20.30 6.33 8.84
CA PRO A 340 -21.08 7.48 8.35
C PRO A 340 -21.54 7.25 6.92
N THR A 341 -22.54 7.99 6.46
CA THR A 341 -22.98 7.93 5.06
C THR A 341 -22.76 9.29 4.38
N PRO A 342 -21.95 9.35 3.30
CA PRO A 342 -21.21 8.27 2.70
C PRO A 342 -19.96 7.84 3.52
N TYR A 343 -19.53 6.59 3.38
CA TYR A 343 -18.28 6.07 3.89
C TYR A 343 -17.43 5.58 2.71
N ARG A 344 -16.22 6.08 2.57
CA ARG A 344 -15.28 5.73 1.50
C ARG A 344 -14.06 5.05 2.08
N SER A 345 -13.57 4.01 1.42
CA SER A 345 -12.32 3.31 1.75
C SER A 345 -11.83 2.49 0.55
N GLU A 346 -10.75 1.75 0.73
CA GLU A 346 -10.08 0.99 -0.32
C GLU A 346 -10.21 -0.52 -0.10
N ILE A 347 -10.22 -1.26 -1.20
CA ILE A 347 -9.95 -2.71 -1.29
C ILE A 347 -8.81 -2.88 -2.27
N CYS A 348 -7.84 -3.75 -1.97
CA CYS A 348 -6.72 -4.03 -2.86
C CYS A 348 -6.72 -5.47 -3.42
N PRO A 349 -7.39 -5.73 -4.55
CA PRO A 349 -7.36 -7.06 -5.17
C PRO A 349 -5.97 -7.44 -5.69
N ALA A 350 -5.12 -6.43 -6.00
CA ALA A 350 -3.76 -6.64 -6.46
C ALA A 350 -2.90 -7.36 -5.40
N GLN A 351 -2.97 -6.93 -4.13
CA GLN A 351 -2.29 -7.59 -3.01
C GLN A 351 -2.75 -9.05 -2.85
N GLN A 352 -4.06 -9.29 -2.96
CA GLN A 352 -4.62 -10.65 -2.89
C GLN A 352 -4.18 -11.52 -4.07
N GLY A 353 -4.09 -10.93 -5.28
CA GLY A 353 -3.57 -11.61 -6.47
C GLY A 353 -2.09 -11.97 -6.33
N TRP A 354 -1.30 -11.02 -5.82
CA TRP A 354 0.12 -11.19 -5.58
C TRP A 354 0.41 -12.34 -4.59
N ILE A 355 -0.27 -12.39 -3.45
CA ILE A 355 -0.08 -13.46 -2.46
C ILE A 355 -0.51 -14.85 -3.01
N ARG A 356 -1.55 -14.91 -3.86
CA ARG A 356 -1.94 -16.17 -4.54
C ARG A 356 -0.87 -16.62 -5.53
N THR A 357 -0.36 -15.71 -6.35
CA THR A 357 0.74 -16.02 -7.30
C THR A 357 1.97 -16.52 -6.55
N LEU A 358 2.31 -15.87 -5.44
CA LEU A 358 3.40 -16.31 -4.58
C LEU A 358 3.19 -17.73 -4.05
N ALA A 359 1.97 -18.04 -3.58
CA ALA A 359 1.61 -19.38 -3.09
C ALA A 359 1.67 -20.47 -4.17
N GLU A 360 1.35 -20.13 -5.41
CA GLU A 360 1.44 -21.07 -6.55
C GLU A 360 2.89 -21.42 -6.90
N ARG A 361 3.82 -20.48 -6.70
CA ARG A 361 5.23 -20.60 -7.05
C ARG A 361 6.10 -21.11 -5.90
N MET A 362 5.76 -20.77 -4.66
CA MET A 362 6.51 -21.10 -3.46
C MET A 362 6.17 -22.53 -2.97
N THR A 363 7.15 -23.40 -2.94
CA THR A 363 6.97 -24.79 -2.47
C THR A 363 7.16 -24.92 -0.96
N ALA A 364 8.14 -24.20 -0.41
CA ALA A 364 8.42 -24.12 1.01
C ALA A 364 9.13 -22.79 1.33
N GLY A 365 8.91 -22.25 2.52
CA GLY A 365 9.60 -21.06 2.99
C GLY A 365 8.75 -20.12 3.80
N THR A 366 9.26 -18.94 4.00
CA THR A 366 8.63 -17.86 4.76
C THR A 366 8.52 -16.57 3.93
N VAL A 367 7.54 -15.76 4.25
CA VAL A 367 7.29 -14.45 3.64
C VAL A 367 7.30 -13.41 4.74
N LEU A 368 8.16 -12.41 4.66
CA LEU A 368 8.28 -11.30 5.60
C LEU A 368 7.93 -10.01 4.89
N LEU A 369 6.86 -9.35 5.31
CA LEU A 369 6.36 -8.12 4.70
C LEU A 369 6.35 -7.02 5.75
N LEU A 370 6.90 -5.87 5.37
CA LEU A 370 6.93 -4.66 6.20
C LEU A 370 6.28 -3.54 5.40
N ASP A 371 5.22 -2.96 5.96
CA ASP A 371 4.49 -1.89 5.29
C ASP A 371 3.66 -1.10 6.30
N TYR A 372 3.18 0.08 5.91
CA TYR A 372 2.28 0.82 6.76
C TYR A 372 0.82 0.47 6.52
N GLY A 373 0.09 0.36 7.61
CA GLY A 373 -1.31 -0.08 7.56
C GLY A 373 -1.84 -0.56 8.89
N PHE A 374 -2.97 -1.23 8.82
CA PHE A 374 -3.73 -1.61 10.01
C PHE A 374 -4.42 -2.95 9.84
N ALA A 375 -4.82 -3.56 10.96
CA ALA A 375 -5.84 -4.61 10.95
C ALA A 375 -7.22 -4.01 10.63
N ALA A 376 -8.15 -4.80 10.11
CA ALA A 376 -9.45 -4.35 9.61
C ALA A 376 -10.21 -3.44 10.58
N PRO A 377 -10.30 -3.71 11.91
CA PRO A 377 -11.03 -2.82 12.82
C PRO A 377 -10.48 -1.39 12.89
N GLU A 378 -9.18 -1.22 12.71
CA GLU A 378 -8.54 0.09 12.69
C GLU A 378 -8.52 0.67 11.28
N TYR A 379 -8.30 -0.15 10.26
CA TYR A 379 -8.31 0.26 8.85
C TYR A 379 -9.66 0.86 8.46
N TYR A 380 -10.75 0.15 8.74
CA TYR A 380 -12.11 0.55 8.41
C TYR A 380 -12.83 1.25 9.58
N HIS A 381 -12.07 1.98 10.41
CA HIS A 381 -12.65 2.71 11.54
C HIS A 381 -13.62 3.81 11.04
N PRO A 382 -14.78 4.03 11.69
CA PRO A 382 -15.77 5.03 11.27
C PRO A 382 -15.24 6.45 11.10
N GLN A 383 -14.22 6.85 11.86
CA GLN A 383 -13.56 8.15 11.73
C GLN A 383 -12.66 8.25 10.49
N ARG A 384 -12.30 7.14 9.86
CA ARG A 384 -11.50 7.08 8.62
C ARG A 384 -12.41 7.04 7.39
N SER A 385 -13.42 7.91 7.36
CA SER A 385 -14.50 7.88 6.37
C SER A 385 -14.12 8.35 4.97
N GLN A 386 -12.87 8.74 4.76
CA GLN A 386 -12.32 9.13 3.44
C GLN A 386 -11.23 8.15 2.95
N GLY A 387 -11.04 7.03 3.65
CA GLY A 387 -10.00 6.06 3.33
C GLY A 387 -8.61 6.46 3.81
N THR A 388 -7.62 5.87 3.18
CA THR A 388 -6.20 5.99 3.54
C THR A 388 -5.33 6.51 2.40
N LEU A 389 -5.93 6.78 1.23
CA LEU A 389 -5.20 7.24 0.05
C LEU A 389 -4.39 8.50 0.35
N MET A 390 -3.11 8.47 0.01
CA MET A 390 -2.19 9.57 0.19
C MET A 390 -1.33 9.74 -1.06
N CYS A 391 -0.96 10.98 -1.33
CA CYS A 391 -0.02 11.31 -2.40
C CYS A 391 1.18 12.03 -1.79
N HIS A 392 2.36 11.70 -2.31
CA HIS A 392 3.61 12.28 -1.84
C HIS A 392 4.38 12.90 -3.00
N TYR A 393 4.87 14.10 -2.78
CA TYR A 393 5.65 14.85 -3.74
C TYR A 393 6.70 15.71 -3.03
N ARG A 394 7.99 15.46 -3.28
CA ARG A 394 9.12 16.24 -2.74
C ARG A 394 9.00 16.50 -1.23
N HIS A 395 8.84 15.43 -0.45
CA HIS A 395 8.66 15.47 1.01
C HIS A 395 7.39 16.19 1.50
N HIS A 396 6.41 16.38 0.65
CA HIS A 396 5.09 16.92 1.02
C HIS A 396 4.02 15.84 0.78
N SER A 397 3.08 15.73 1.69
CA SER A 397 1.92 14.86 1.55
C SER A 397 0.65 15.67 1.22
N HIS A 398 -0.21 15.12 0.37
CA HIS A 398 -1.51 15.67 0.02
C HIS A 398 -2.50 14.58 -0.38
N THR A 399 -3.78 14.92 -0.52
CA THR A 399 -4.86 13.96 -0.79
C THR A 399 -5.42 14.06 -2.21
N GLU A 400 -4.69 14.69 -3.14
CA GLU A 400 -5.19 15.00 -4.49
C GLU A 400 -4.48 14.14 -5.56
N PRO A 401 -4.98 12.93 -5.88
CA PRO A 401 -4.28 12.00 -6.75
C PRO A 401 -4.22 12.44 -8.21
N PHE A 402 -5.07 13.39 -8.61
CA PHE A 402 -5.14 13.89 -9.99
C PHE A 402 -4.17 15.03 -10.27
N LEU A 403 -3.48 15.53 -9.24
CA LEU A 403 -2.47 16.58 -9.40
C LEU A 403 -1.20 15.98 -10.00
N TRP A 404 -0.77 16.48 -11.15
CA TRP A 404 0.47 16.09 -11.85
C TRP A 404 0.69 14.56 -11.94
N PRO A 405 -0.16 13.83 -12.69
CA PRO A 405 -0.02 12.37 -12.83
C PRO A 405 1.40 11.97 -13.21
N GLY A 406 1.92 10.92 -12.57
CA GLY A 406 3.27 10.44 -12.78
C GLY A 406 4.37 11.17 -11.98
N LEU A 407 4.03 12.26 -11.28
CA LEU A 407 5.00 13.00 -10.44
C LEU A 407 4.78 12.77 -8.93
N ASN A 408 3.67 12.15 -8.56
CA ASN A 408 3.36 11.84 -7.16
C ASN A 408 3.45 10.33 -6.93
N ASP A 409 3.99 9.95 -5.80
CA ASP A 409 3.76 8.61 -5.27
C ASP A 409 2.35 8.55 -4.68
N ILE A 410 1.53 7.66 -5.21
CA ILE A 410 0.15 7.45 -4.75
C ILE A 410 0.14 6.15 -3.98
N THR A 411 -0.17 6.22 -2.69
CA THR A 411 -0.16 5.08 -1.80
C THR A 411 -1.49 4.93 -1.05
N ALA A 412 -1.78 3.71 -0.63
CA ALA A 412 -2.86 3.41 0.30
C ALA A 412 -2.33 2.49 1.40
N HIS A 413 -2.81 2.64 2.62
CA HIS A 413 -2.42 1.75 3.70
C HIS A 413 -2.79 0.29 3.38
N VAL A 414 -2.07 -0.66 3.98
CA VAL A 414 -2.32 -2.09 3.81
C VAL A 414 -3.39 -2.56 4.80
N ASP A 415 -4.46 -3.22 4.30
CA ASP A 415 -5.37 -4.01 5.13
C ASP A 415 -4.73 -5.37 5.44
N PHE A 416 -4.01 -5.43 6.56
CA PHE A 416 -3.31 -6.65 6.99
C PHE A 416 -4.26 -7.81 7.32
N SER A 417 -5.50 -7.54 7.73
CA SER A 417 -6.52 -8.59 7.91
C SER A 417 -6.92 -9.19 6.55
N GLY A 418 -7.14 -8.35 5.55
CA GLY A 418 -7.44 -8.78 4.18
C GLY A 418 -6.30 -9.58 3.57
N LEU A 419 -5.06 -9.13 3.78
CA LEU A 419 -3.85 -9.84 3.34
C LEU A 419 -3.71 -11.21 4.02
N ALA A 420 -3.91 -11.28 5.35
CA ALA A 420 -3.84 -12.53 6.11
C ALA A 420 -4.91 -13.54 5.68
N ARG A 421 -6.14 -13.08 5.38
CA ARG A 421 -7.20 -13.93 4.82
C ARG A 421 -6.80 -14.49 3.45
N ALA A 422 -6.25 -13.65 2.58
CA ALA A 422 -5.80 -14.08 1.26
C ALA A 422 -4.65 -15.10 1.37
N ALA A 423 -3.70 -14.89 2.27
CA ALA A 423 -2.60 -15.80 2.55
C ALA A 423 -3.10 -17.16 3.07
N ALA A 424 -4.01 -17.15 4.04
CA ALA A 424 -4.60 -18.37 4.58
C ALA A 424 -5.38 -19.17 3.52
N ALA A 425 -6.18 -18.47 2.69
CA ALA A 425 -6.91 -19.09 1.59
C ALA A 425 -5.97 -19.68 0.52
N ALA A 426 -4.78 -19.13 0.37
CA ALA A 426 -3.73 -19.62 -0.52
C ALA A 426 -2.86 -20.74 0.09
N GLY A 427 -3.09 -21.10 1.37
CA GLY A 427 -2.41 -22.21 2.05
C GLY A 427 -1.12 -21.81 2.78
N PHE A 428 -0.98 -20.53 3.13
CA PHE A 428 0.01 -20.08 4.09
C PHE A 428 -0.52 -20.14 5.52
N SER A 429 0.37 -20.34 6.48
CA SER A 429 0.11 -20.15 7.91
C SER A 429 0.67 -18.81 8.37
N LEU A 430 -0.06 -18.08 9.21
CA LEU A 430 0.42 -16.85 9.82
C LEU A 430 1.45 -17.17 10.90
N LEU A 431 2.66 -16.62 10.79
CA LEU A 431 3.70 -16.70 11.82
C LEU A 431 3.56 -15.63 12.88
N GLY A 432 3.24 -14.40 12.47
CA GLY A 432 3.08 -13.29 13.38
C GLY A 432 2.69 -12.00 12.70
N TYR A 433 2.14 -11.08 13.50
CA TYR A 433 1.79 -9.71 13.11
C TYR A 433 2.05 -8.78 14.30
N THR A 434 2.82 -7.73 14.07
CA THR A 434 3.16 -6.76 15.12
C THR A 434 3.53 -5.39 14.53
N SER A 435 3.77 -4.39 15.39
CA SER A 435 4.35 -3.12 14.95
C SER A 435 5.82 -3.26 14.60
N MET A 436 6.34 -2.41 13.71
CA MET A 436 7.76 -2.41 13.37
C MET A 436 8.63 -2.15 14.62
N ALA A 437 8.20 -1.26 15.51
CA ALA A 437 8.91 -1.01 16.77
C ALA A 437 9.06 -2.30 17.60
N ALA A 438 7.96 -3.01 17.83
CA ALA A 438 8.00 -4.25 18.60
C ALA A 438 8.85 -5.32 17.90
N PHE A 439 8.70 -5.47 16.59
CA PHE A 439 9.49 -6.40 15.81
C PHE A 439 10.99 -6.12 15.91
N LEU A 440 11.42 -4.89 15.66
CA LEU A 440 12.85 -4.52 15.69
C LEU A 440 13.43 -4.67 17.11
N MET A 441 12.66 -4.29 18.13
CA MET A 441 13.08 -4.46 19.53
C MET A 441 13.26 -5.94 19.87
N ASN A 442 12.31 -6.79 19.55
CA ASN A 442 12.36 -8.23 19.79
C ASN A 442 13.47 -8.90 18.98
N ALA A 443 13.67 -8.47 17.74
CA ALA A 443 14.73 -8.97 16.87
C ALA A 443 16.14 -8.45 17.26
N GLY A 444 16.23 -7.54 18.22
CA GLY A 444 17.50 -7.15 18.85
C GLY A 444 18.18 -5.97 18.17
N VAL A 445 17.44 -4.98 17.65
CA VAL A 445 18.02 -3.76 17.06
C VAL A 445 18.92 -3.00 18.03
N LEU A 446 18.67 -3.07 19.34
CA LEU A 446 19.49 -2.42 20.37
C LEU A 446 20.82 -3.18 20.60
N ASP A 447 20.82 -4.50 20.42
CA ASP A 447 22.05 -5.29 20.46
C ASP A 447 22.95 -4.92 19.29
N GLU A 448 22.38 -4.86 18.07
CA GLU A 448 23.09 -4.40 16.87
C GLU A 448 23.68 -2.99 17.05
N LEU A 449 22.92 -2.06 17.65
CA LEU A 449 23.40 -0.71 17.96
C LEU A 449 24.53 -0.74 19.02
N ALA A 450 24.45 -1.63 20.00
CA ALA A 450 25.45 -1.73 21.05
C ALA A 450 26.79 -2.28 20.54
N GLU A 451 26.78 -3.11 19.50
CA GLU A 451 27.96 -3.69 18.85
C GLU A 451 28.70 -2.69 17.94
N LEU A 452 28.06 -1.58 17.57
CA LEU A 452 28.73 -0.57 16.73
C LEU A 452 29.88 0.12 17.47
N PRO A 453 30.98 0.46 16.73
CA PRO A 453 32.06 1.28 17.27
C PRO A 453 31.53 2.60 17.84
N ARG A 454 31.96 2.95 19.05
CA ARG A 454 31.60 4.22 19.68
C ARG A 454 32.32 5.43 19.06
N GLU A 455 33.36 5.18 18.31
CA GLU A 455 34.13 6.21 17.61
C GLU A 455 34.11 5.98 16.09
N PRO A 456 33.92 7.03 15.29
CA PRO A 456 33.69 8.41 15.73
C PRO A 456 32.32 8.59 16.36
N GLU A 457 32.27 9.32 17.48
CA GLU A 457 31.02 9.51 18.29
C GLU A 457 29.84 9.99 17.45
N GLN A 458 30.09 10.87 16.49
CA GLN A 458 29.06 11.39 15.58
C GLN A 458 28.38 10.27 14.75
N PHE A 459 29.14 9.27 14.33
CA PHE A 459 28.58 8.12 13.60
C PHE A 459 27.63 7.33 14.48
N TRP A 460 28.07 6.99 15.71
CA TRP A 460 27.25 6.23 16.63
C TRP A 460 25.95 6.98 16.99
N PHE A 461 26.02 8.29 17.25
CA PHE A 461 24.84 9.10 17.54
C PHE A 461 23.88 9.14 16.37
N ALA A 462 24.37 9.24 15.13
CA ALA A 462 23.51 9.21 13.94
C ALA A 462 22.76 7.87 13.82
N GLN A 463 23.43 6.74 14.09
CA GLN A 463 22.78 5.44 14.10
C GLN A 463 21.75 5.31 15.25
N ALA A 464 22.06 5.81 16.43
CA ALA A 464 21.12 5.81 17.56
C ALA A 464 19.87 6.64 17.28
N GLN A 465 20.01 7.81 16.62
CA GLN A 465 18.87 8.62 16.17
C GLN A 465 18.04 7.90 15.13
N ALA A 466 18.67 7.25 14.15
CA ALA A 466 17.98 6.47 13.14
C ALA A 466 17.19 5.30 13.76
N VAL A 467 17.80 4.56 14.68
CA VAL A 467 17.09 3.51 15.44
C VAL A 467 15.93 4.10 16.22
N GLN A 468 16.13 5.22 16.91
CA GLN A 468 15.03 5.91 17.61
C GLN A 468 13.86 6.25 16.67
N GLN A 469 14.14 6.74 15.47
CA GLN A 469 13.11 7.05 14.47
C GLN A 469 12.33 5.79 14.04
N LEU A 470 13.04 4.66 13.84
CA LEU A 470 12.43 3.39 13.46
C LEU A 470 11.52 2.80 14.54
N ILE A 471 11.86 3.00 15.83
CA ILE A 471 11.10 2.41 16.96
C ILE A 471 10.16 3.40 17.65
N SER A 472 10.19 4.69 17.29
CA SER A 472 9.32 5.71 17.87
C SER A 472 7.87 5.51 17.44
N GLU A 473 6.95 5.43 18.40
CA GLU A 473 5.50 5.37 18.12
C GLU A 473 4.97 6.61 17.40
N ALA A 474 5.62 7.77 17.61
CA ALA A 474 5.23 9.02 16.98
C ALA A 474 5.73 9.17 15.53
N GLU A 475 6.58 8.27 15.08
CA GLU A 475 7.19 8.28 13.74
C GLU A 475 6.85 6.99 12.99
N MET A 476 7.84 6.12 12.73
CA MET A 476 7.62 4.92 11.91
C MET A 476 7.14 3.71 12.74
N GLY A 477 7.52 3.64 14.02
CA GLY A 477 7.44 2.43 14.81
C GLY A 477 6.03 1.87 15.03
N ALA A 478 5.00 2.73 15.18
CA ALA A 478 3.61 2.31 15.34
C ALA A 478 2.86 2.22 14.01
N LEU A 479 3.16 3.08 13.04
CA LEU A 479 2.47 3.13 11.76
C LEU A 479 2.81 1.94 10.88
N PHE A 480 4.10 1.59 10.81
CA PHE A 480 4.56 0.41 10.10
C PHE A 480 4.25 -0.86 10.88
N LYS A 481 3.86 -1.88 10.13
CA LYS A 481 3.56 -3.22 10.64
C LYS A 481 4.46 -4.23 9.95
N VAL A 482 4.71 -5.30 10.66
CA VAL A 482 5.43 -6.47 10.17
C VAL A 482 4.50 -7.66 10.25
N ILE A 483 4.36 -8.36 9.14
CA ILE A 483 3.61 -9.61 9.07
C ILE A 483 4.48 -10.70 8.44
N ALA A 484 4.40 -11.91 8.96
CA ALA A 484 5.09 -13.03 8.36
C ALA A 484 4.17 -14.23 8.20
N PHE A 485 4.43 -14.98 7.13
CA PHE A 485 3.73 -16.22 6.79
C PHE A 485 4.74 -17.35 6.55
N GLU A 486 4.29 -18.58 6.71
CA GLU A 486 5.05 -19.77 6.34
C GLU A 486 4.25 -20.71 5.46
N ARG A 487 4.97 -21.57 4.72
CA ARG A 487 4.42 -22.68 3.96
C ARG A 487 5.45 -23.78 3.82
N GLY A 488 5.05 -25.04 4.08
CA GLY A 488 5.88 -26.22 3.76
C GLY A 488 7.19 -26.33 4.54
N MET A 489 7.33 -25.62 5.65
CA MET A 489 8.48 -25.71 6.55
C MET A 489 8.48 -27.05 7.31
N GLN A 490 9.66 -27.61 7.63
CA GLN A 490 9.81 -28.92 8.28
C GLN A 490 10.06 -28.84 9.76
N ALA A 491 10.60 -27.71 10.25
CA ALA A 491 10.82 -27.47 11.66
C ALA A 491 9.86 -26.38 12.19
N PRO A 492 9.62 -26.31 13.51
CA PRO A 492 8.93 -25.16 14.08
C PRO A 492 9.63 -23.86 13.69
N VAL A 493 8.88 -22.95 13.05
CA VAL A 493 9.44 -21.70 12.53
C VAL A 493 9.57 -20.72 13.68
N SER A 494 10.80 -20.25 13.91
CA SER A 494 11.07 -19.24 14.94
C SER A 494 10.42 -17.90 14.57
N ALA A 495 9.70 -17.31 15.50
CA ALA A 495 8.98 -16.05 15.32
C ALA A 495 9.35 -15.01 16.41
N PHE A 496 10.57 -15.07 16.96
CA PHE A 496 10.97 -14.26 18.11
C PHE A 496 10.84 -12.74 17.87
N GLY A 497 10.98 -12.26 16.64
CA GLY A 497 10.70 -10.86 16.28
C GLY A 497 9.24 -10.45 16.51
N PHE A 498 8.32 -11.41 16.63
CA PHE A 498 6.89 -11.15 16.88
C PHE A 498 6.51 -11.24 18.37
N GLY A 499 7.46 -11.58 19.25
CA GLY A 499 7.24 -11.70 20.69
C GLY A 499 6.57 -13.04 21.03
N ASP A 500 7.38 -14.08 21.11
CA ASP A 500 6.97 -15.43 21.62
C ASP A 500 6.60 -15.39 23.11
#